data_024a1d2d47c5de2705c677061d6c0444
#
_entry.id   024a1d2d47c5de2705c677061d6c0444
#
_cell.length_a   1.000
_cell.length_b   1.000
_cell.length_c   1.000
_cell.angle_alpha   90.00
_cell.angle_beta   90.00
_cell.angle_gamma   90.00
#
_symmetry.space_group_name_H-M   'P 1'
#
loop_
_entity.id
_entity.type
_entity.pdbx_description
1 polymer ?
#
loop_
_entity_poly.entity_id
_entity_poly.type
_entity_poly.pdbx_seq_one_letter_code
_entity_poly.pdbx_strand_id
1 'polypeptide(L)'
;IVINGDFVDIMFFNKKFWPNSHMKVIKYFLDLISQGKEIYYVVGNHDESLRKFLNFKIQNFKIVNQVVLDTDIGKAWFFHGDVFDFSIQSQWITKLAGYTYDYMIVINNWINKKIMKPLGGVRLNFSKTIKSYVKTTVQYLGNFEELAAETAHKNGYKYVACGHIHSPKIKIYNVNGEDITYMNSGDWLESLSSLEFINNKWSIHEHTPSEDEFEKEEGGRIEMTNKELFTDLLAEFKIHRDK
;
A
#
# COMPACT_ATOMS: atom_id res chain seq x y z
N ILE A 1 14.80 1.48 -5.90
CA ILE A 1 13.70 1.14 -4.99
C ILE A 1 12.50 1.97 -5.37
N VAL A 2 11.32 1.36 -5.41
CA VAL A 2 10.04 2.06 -5.61
C VAL A 2 9.18 1.87 -4.36
N ILE A 3 8.86 2.96 -3.67
CA ILE A 3 7.87 3.02 -2.60
C ILE A 3 6.54 3.33 -3.29
N ASN A 4 5.63 2.36 -3.36
CA ASN A 4 4.47 2.43 -4.26
C ASN A 4 3.21 3.01 -3.61
N GLY A 5 3.35 4.14 -2.92
CA GLY A 5 2.28 4.90 -2.27
C GLY A 5 1.93 4.42 -0.87
N ASP A 6 1.20 5.25 -0.15
CA ASP A 6 0.66 4.98 1.19
C ASP A 6 1.74 4.54 2.22
N PHE A 7 2.94 5.08 2.07
CA PHE A 7 4.04 4.77 2.99
C PHE A 7 3.88 5.46 4.35
N VAL A 8 3.34 6.67 4.33
CA VAL A 8 3.00 7.41 5.55
C VAL A 8 1.52 7.74 5.51
N ASP A 9 0.76 7.22 6.48
CA ASP A 9 -0.64 7.56 6.62
C ASP A 9 -0.80 8.96 7.24
N ILE A 10 -0.68 9.98 6.38
CA ILE A 10 -0.75 11.39 6.80
C ILE A 10 -2.17 11.77 7.23
N MET A 11 -3.19 11.10 6.70
CA MET A 11 -4.59 11.37 7.06
C MET A 11 -4.89 11.04 8.52
N PHE A 12 -4.27 10.00 9.06
CA PHE A 12 -4.43 9.56 10.45
C PHE A 12 -3.23 9.94 11.32
N PHE A 13 -2.32 10.76 10.80
CA PHE A 13 -1.14 11.20 11.55
C PHE A 13 -1.54 11.84 12.87
N ASN A 14 -1.14 11.22 13.97
CA ASN A 14 -1.30 11.76 15.31
C ASN A 14 0.07 12.12 15.88
N LYS A 15 0.29 13.42 16.14
CA LYS A 15 1.54 13.94 16.72
C LYS A 15 1.94 13.25 18.05
N LYS A 16 0.99 12.62 18.75
CA LYS A 16 1.23 11.90 19.99
C LYS A 16 1.62 10.43 19.78
N PHE A 17 1.46 9.92 18.56
CA PHE A 17 1.74 8.54 18.22
C PHE A 17 2.66 8.49 17.00
N TRP A 18 3.95 8.44 17.25
CA TRP A 18 4.98 8.20 16.25
C TRP A 18 6.03 7.27 16.85
N PRO A 19 5.89 5.97 16.69
CA PRO A 19 6.82 4.99 17.26
C PRO A 19 8.25 5.17 16.77
N ASN A 20 9.22 4.84 17.62
CA ASN A 20 10.64 4.89 17.25
C ASN A 20 10.98 3.96 16.07
N SER A 21 10.24 2.87 15.91
CA SER A 21 10.36 1.95 14.76
C SER A 21 10.12 2.66 13.43
N HIS A 22 9.15 3.58 13.35
CA HIS A 22 8.90 4.38 12.14
C HIS A 22 10.09 5.28 11.78
N MET A 23 10.73 5.89 12.79
CA MET A 23 11.94 6.70 12.55
C MET A 23 13.12 5.86 12.07
N LYS A 24 13.26 4.63 12.56
CA LYS A 24 14.30 3.71 12.06
C LYS A 24 14.13 3.40 10.57
N VAL A 25 12.89 3.19 10.11
CA VAL A 25 12.60 2.96 8.70
C VAL A 25 12.97 4.19 7.86
N ILE A 26 12.58 5.39 8.31
CA ILE A 26 12.95 6.64 7.62
C ILE A 26 14.48 6.78 7.56
N LYS A 27 15.17 6.58 8.68
CA LYS A 27 16.64 6.64 8.73
C LYS A 27 17.24 5.65 7.73
N TYR A 28 16.76 4.42 7.68
CA TYR A 28 17.24 3.41 6.75
C TYR A 28 17.13 3.87 5.28
N PHE A 29 16.01 4.48 4.89
CA PHE A 29 15.87 5.03 3.54
C PHE A 29 16.82 6.20 3.27
N LEU A 30 17.05 7.08 4.26
CA LEU A 30 18.03 8.17 4.13
C LEU A 30 19.46 7.62 3.95
N ASP A 31 19.81 6.57 4.68
CA ASP A 31 21.11 5.89 4.54
C ASP A 31 21.26 5.29 3.12
N LEU A 32 20.21 4.67 2.59
CA LEU A 32 20.23 4.16 1.21
C LEU A 32 20.40 5.28 0.17
N ILE A 33 19.75 6.43 0.38
CA ILE A 33 19.93 7.61 -0.48
C ILE A 33 21.38 8.10 -0.41
N SER A 34 21.96 8.17 0.79
CA SER A 34 23.36 8.59 0.99
C SER A 34 24.36 7.65 0.31
N GLN A 35 24.03 6.37 0.22
CA GLN A 35 24.81 5.35 -0.50
C GLN A 35 24.62 5.40 -2.03
N GLY A 36 23.84 6.34 -2.54
CA GLY A 36 23.60 6.51 -3.97
C GLY A 36 22.52 5.61 -4.55
N LYS A 37 21.70 4.95 -3.72
CA LYS A 37 20.57 4.14 -4.22
C LYS A 37 19.46 5.04 -4.73
N GLU A 38 18.94 4.77 -5.93
CA GLU A 38 17.78 5.47 -6.46
C GLU A 38 16.52 5.04 -5.74
N ILE A 39 15.75 6.03 -5.24
CA ILE A 39 14.48 5.82 -4.57
C ILE A 39 13.41 6.71 -5.22
N TYR A 40 12.36 6.07 -5.69
CA TYR A 40 11.16 6.71 -6.21
C TYR A 40 10.04 6.58 -5.17
N TYR A 41 9.54 7.69 -4.67
CA TYR A 41 8.35 7.72 -3.83
C TYR A 41 7.15 8.04 -4.71
N VAL A 42 6.37 7.04 -5.03
CA VAL A 42 5.08 7.19 -5.70
C VAL A 42 4.07 7.62 -4.64
N VAL A 43 3.29 8.66 -4.90
CA VAL A 43 2.31 9.17 -3.94
C VAL A 43 1.01 8.39 -4.05
N GLY A 44 0.48 7.93 -2.92
CA GLY A 44 -0.83 7.28 -2.79
C GLY A 44 -1.93 8.22 -2.28
N ASN A 45 -3.07 7.66 -1.93
CA ASN A 45 -4.20 8.42 -1.41
C ASN A 45 -4.09 8.75 0.08
N HIS A 46 -3.40 7.94 0.90
CA HIS A 46 -3.16 8.23 2.32
C HIS A 46 -2.09 9.31 2.53
N ASP A 47 -1.18 9.44 1.60
CA ASP A 47 -0.15 10.47 1.60
C ASP A 47 -0.33 11.53 0.49
N GLU A 48 -1.56 11.72 0.01
CA GLU A 48 -1.94 12.64 -1.06
C GLU A 48 -1.39 14.07 -0.86
N SER A 49 -1.25 14.52 0.37
CA SER A 49 -0.68 15.82 0.68
C SER A 49 0.74 16.02 0.13
N LEU A 50 1.47 14.93 -0.16
CA LEU A 50 2.79 14.97 -0.79
C LEU A 50 2.72 15.29 -2.29
N ARG A 51 1.54 15.25 -2.92
CA ARG A 51 1.39 15.62 -4.35
C ARG A 51 1.79 17.08 -4.63
N LYS A 52 1.74 17.97 -3.64
CA LYS A 52 2.27 19.35 -3.77
C LYS A 52 3.80 19.40 -3.92
N PHE A 53 4.51 18.33 -3.61
CA PHE A 53 5.95 18.20 -3.76
C PHE A 53 6.35 17.33 -4.96
N LEU A 54 5.45 17.11 -5.92
CA LEU A 54 5.78 16.38 -7.13
C LEU A 54 6.96 17.03 -7.86
N ASN A 55 7.79 16.17 -8.45
CA ASN A 55 9.06 16.53 -9.08
C ASN A 55 10.14 17.04 -8.12
N PHE A 56 9.88 17.03 -6.83
CA PHE A 56 10.91 17.29 -5.84
C PHE A 56 11.97 16.18 -5.89
N LYS A 57 13.23 16.61 -5.99
CA LYS A 57 14.38 15.72 -6.10
C LYS A 57 15.45 16.13 -5.10
N ILE A 58 15.87 15.21 -4.25
CA ILE A 58 17.08 15.35 -3.42
C ILE A 58 18.01 14.19 -3.79
N GLN A 59 19.16 14.50 -4.37
CA GLN A 59 20.11 13.48 -4.82
C GLN A 59 19.41 12.41 -5.69
N ASN A 60 19.31 11.18 -5.19
CA ASN A 60 18.71 10.03 -5.85
C ASN A 60 17.28 9.72 -5.37
N PHE A 61 16.70 10.57 -4.54
CA PHE A 61 15.30 10.48 -4.09
C PHE A 61 14.40 11.39 -4.93
N LYS A 62 13.27 10.85 -5.40
CA LYS A 62 12.30 11.58 -6.23
C LYS A 62 10.88 11.29 -5.75
N ILE A 63 10.06 12.36 -5.60
CA ILE A 63 8.61 12.23 -5.35
C ILE A 63 7.88 12.33 -6.68
N VAL A 64 7.08 11.32 -7.01
CA VAL A 64 6.41 11.19 -8.32
C VAL A 64 5.00 10.65 -8.17
N ASN A 65 4.12 10.87 -9.16
CA ASN A 65 2.83 10.19 -9.23
C ASN A 65 2.96 8.78 -9.84
N GLN A 66 3.95 8.59 -10.69
CA GLN A 66 4.23 7.34 -11.37
C GLN A 66 5.68 7.32 -11.84
N VAL A 67 6.20 6.15 -12.08
CA VAL A 67 7.53 5.99 -12.69
C VAL A 67 7.52 4.82 -13.67
N VAL A 68 8.22 4.98 -14.77
CA VAL A 68 8.48 3.89 -15.73
C VAL A 68 9.95 3.57 -15.66
N LEU A 69 10.27 2.33 -15.41
CA LEU A 69 11.64 1.81 -15.36
C LEU A 69 11.87 0.90 -16.57
N ASP A 70 12.97 1.12 -17.26
CA ASP A 70 13.43 0.22 -18.31
C ASP A 70 14.10 -0.99 -17.67
N THR A 71 13.70 -2.18 -18.08
CA THR A 71 14.32 -3.45 -17.71
C THR A 71 14.77 -4.20 -18.96
N ASP A 72 15.65 -5.18 -18.81
CA ASP A 72 16.13 -5.99 -19.95
C ASP A 72 15.00 -6.80 -20.64
N ILE A 73 13.85 -6.96 -19.96
CA ILE A 73 12.71 -7.72 -20.45
C ILE A 73 11.49 -6.88 -20.83
N GLY A 74 11.61 -5.55 -20.75
CA GLY A 74 10.57 -4.59 -21.12
C GLY A 74 10.37 -3.48 -20.09
N LYS A 75 9.53 -2.52 -20.42
CA LYS A 75 9.20 -1.39 -19.54
C LYS A 75 8.26 -1.80 -18.44
N ALA A 76 8.58 -1.41 -17.20
CA ALA A 76 7.76 -1.61 -16.03
C ALA A 76 7.22 -0.25 -15.52
N TRP A 77 5.91 -0.13 -15.49
CA TRP A 77 5.19 1.07 -15.04
C TRP A 77 4.71 0.87 -13.60
N PHE A 78 5.07 1.80 -12.71
CA PHE A 78 4.69 1.81 -11.32
C PHE A 78 3.82 3.04 -11.03
N PHE A 79 2.69 2.83 -10.41
CA PHE A 79 1.81 3.87 -9.88
C PHE A 79 0.99 3.29 -8.73
N HIS A 80 0.44 4.14 -7.86
CA HIS A 80 -0.23 3.63 -6.66
C HIS A 80 -1.51 2.85 -7.01
N GLY A 81 -2.40 3.44 -7.80
CA GLY A 81 -3.64 2.79 -8.23
C GLY A 81 -4.91 3.56 -7.89
N ASP A 82 -4.88 4.45 -6.92
CA ASP A 82 -6.01 5.25 -6.44
C ASP A 82 -6.75 6.04 -7.55
N VAL A 83 -6.04 6.39 -8.61
CA VAL A 83 -6.63 7.08 -9.78
C VAL A 83 -7.71 6.27 -10.48
N PHE A 84 -7.69 4.94 -10.36
CA PHE A 84 -8.69 4.07 -10.97
C PHE A 84 -10.00 3.99 -10.17
N ASP A 85 -9.97 4.34 -8.89
CA ASP A 85 -11.20 4.46 -8.08
C ASP A 85 -12.21 5.43 -8.69
N PHE A 86 -11.71 6.47 -9.35
CA PHE A 86 -12.54 7.46 -10.03
C PHE A 86 -13.22 6.89 -11.29
N SER A 87 -12.53 5.96 -11.96
CA SER A 87 -12.99 5.35 -13.21
C SER A 87 -13.94 4.17 -13.00
N ILE A 88 -13.84 3.49 -11.86
CA ILE A 88 -14.55 2.24 -11.59
C ILE A 88 -15.87 2.45 -10.83
N GLN A 89 -16.22 3.65 -10.45
CA GLN A 89 -17.42 4.09 -9.74
C GLN A 89 -17.27 4.38 -8.25
N SER A 90 -17.35 5.67 -7.99
CA SER A 90 -17.69 6.30 -6.71
C SER A 90 -17.13 5.63 -5.44
N GLN A 91 -15.99 6.12 -5.02
CA GLN A 91 -15.40 5.95 -3.67
C GLN A 91 -16.41 6.02 -2.52
N TRP A 92 -17.54 6.64 -2.75
CA TRP A 92 -18.72 6.75 -1.94
C TRP A 92 -19.30 5.41 -1.54
N ILE A 93 -19.48 4.51 -2.52
CA ILE A 93 -20.17 3.24 -2.33
C ILE A 93 -19.25 2.25 -1.61
N THR A 94 -17.96 2.24 -1.92
CA THR A 94 -16.98 1.36 -1.26
C THR A 94 -16.69 1.78 0.17
N LYS A 95 -16.49 3.08 0.43
CA LYS A 95 -16.31 3.59 1.80
C LYS A 95 -17.60 3.42 2.64
N LEU A 96 -18.76 3.72 2.06
CA LEU A 96 -20.04 3.51 2.73
C LEU A 96 -20.31 2.03 2.99
N ALA A 97 -19.92 1.14 2.07
CA ALA A 97 -20.09 -0.30 2.24
C ALA A 97 -19.16 -0.88 3.32
N GLY A 98 -17.94 -0.39 3.46
CA GLY A 98 -17.02 -0.83 4.53
C GLY A 98 -17.53 -0.45 5.92
N TYR A 99 -17.84 0.83 6.13
CA TYR A 99 -18.39 1.30 7.41
C TYR A 99 -19.76 0.70 7.73
N THR A 100 -20.64 0.54 6.73
CA THR A 100 -21.95 -0.09 6.94
C THR A 100 -21.84 -1.58 7.24
N TYR A 101 -20.84 -2.29 6.74
CA TYR A 101 -20.69 -3.72 6.99
C TYR A 101 -20.38 -4.01 8.47
N ASP A 102 -19.42 -3.32 9.07
CA ASP A 102 -19.08 -3.48 10.49
C ASP A 102 -20.26 -3.06 11.38
N TYR A 103 -20.90 -1.94 11.06
CA TYR A 103 -22.12 -1.50 11.75
C TYR A 103 -23.27 -2.50 11.57
N MET A 104 -23.46 -3.05 10.37
CA MET A 104 -24.51 -4.05 10.12
C MET A 104 -24.27 -5.34 10.88
N ILE A 105 -23.03 -5.80 11.03
CA ILE A 105 -22.71 -6.99 11.85
C ILE A 105 -23.05 -6.71 13.31
N VAL A 106 -22.63 -5.57 13.85
CA VAL A 106 -22.91 -5.19 15.24
C VAL A 106 -24.39 -5.03 15.48
N ILE A 107 -25.10 -4.32 14.60
CA ILE A 107 -26.57 -4.12 14.67
C ILE A 107 -27.30 -5.45 14.52
N ASN A 108 -26.90 -6.30 13.58
CA ASN A 108 -27.51 -7.63 13.39
C ASN A 108 -27.37 -8.51 14.63
N ASN A 109 -26.17 -8.55 15.21
CA ASN A 109 -25.93 -9.31 16.44
C ASN A 109 -26.72 -8.74 17.60
N TRP A 110 -26.86 -7.42 17.70
CA TRP A 110 -27.65 -6.75 18.73
C TRP A 110 -29.14 -7.03 18.57
N ILE A 111 -29.70 -6.89 17.35
CA ILE A 111 -31.09 -7.17 17.03
C ILE A 111 -31.41 -8.64 17.28
N ASN A 112 -30.60 -9.56 16.79
CA ASN A 112 -30.84 -10.99 17.01
C ASN A 112 -30.77 -11.38 18.49
N LYS A 113 -29.86 -10.77 19.27
CA LYS A 113 -29.68 -11.07 20.70
C LYS A 113 -30.75 -10.42 21.58
N LYS A 114 -31.13 -9.16 21.31
CA LYS A 114 -32.04 -8.38 22.19
C LYS A 114 -33.51 -8.36 21.78
N ILE A 115 -33.78 -8.50 20.48
CA ILE A 115 -35.13 -8.35 19.95
C ILE A 115 -35.68 -9.70 19.45
N MET A 116 -34.98 -10.38 18.56
CA MET A 116 -35.50 -11.57 17.91
C MET A 116 -35.50 -12.81 18.82
N LYS A 117 -34.44 -12.99 19.63
CA LYS A 117 -34.35 -14.13 20.55
C LYS A 117 -35.47 -14.12 21.63
N PRO A 118 -35.80 -12.98 22.27
CA PRO A 118 -36.90 -12.91 23.22
C PRO A 118 -38.29 -13.06 22.60
N LEU A 119 -38.47 -12.67 21.33
CA LEU A 119 -39.75 -12.69 20.62
C LEU A 119 -40.00 -14.00 19.85
N GLY A 120 -39.13 -15.00 19.94
CA GLY A 120 -39.26 -16.25 19.20
C GLY A 120 -39.18 -16.09 17.68
N GLY A 121 -38.68 -14.96 17.20
CA GLY A 121 -38.58 -14.65 15.78
C GLY A 121 -37.44 -15.38 15.03
N VAL A 122 -37.60 -15.46 13.71
CA VAL A 122 -36.61 -16.06 12.80
C VAL A 122 -35.38 -15.17 12.79
N ARG A 123 -34.18 -15.79 12.91
CA ARG A 123 -32.89 -15.09 12.81
C ARG A 123 -32.79 -14.35 11.47
N LEU A 124 -32.50 -13.07 11.52
CA LEU A 124 -32.16 -12.30 10.33
C LEU A 124 -30.86 -12.86 9.71
N ASN A 125 -30.95 -13.27 8.46
CA ASN A 125 -29.83 -13.93 7.78
C ASN A 125 -29.29 -13.03 6.67
N PHE A 126 -28.20 -12.32 6.98
CA PHE A 126 -27.53 -11.42 6.02
C PHE A 126 -26.65 -12.15 4.98
N SER A 127 -26.75 -13.48 4.88
CA SER A 127 -25.92 -14.28 3.95
C SER A 127 -26.02 -13.82 2.49
N LYS A 128 -27.19 -13.29 2.07
CA LYS A 128 -27.37 -12.73 0.72
C LYS A 128 -26.59 -11.43 0.52
N THR A 129 -26.59 -10.56 1.54
CA THR A 129 -25.86 -9.28 1.52
C THR A 129 -24.35 -9.52 1.51
N ILE A 130 -23.87 -10.46 2.33
CA ILE A 130 -22.44 -10.86 2.34
C ILE A 130 -22.02 -11.41 0.98
N LYS A 131 -22.83 -12.31 0.38
CA LYS A 131 -22.54 -12.86 -0.97
C LYS A 131 -22.50 -11.78 -2.05
N SER A 132 -23.42 -10.80 -2.00
CA SER A 132 -23.42 -9.70 -2.96
C SER A 132 -22.21 -8.80 -2.78
N TYR A 133 -21.81 -8.52 -1.54
CA TYR A 133 -20.61 -7.73 -1.22
C TYR A 133 -19.34 -8.40 -1.74
N VAL A 134 -19.15 -9.69 -1.41
CA VAL A 134 -18.01 -10.47 -1.91
C VAL A 134 -17.97 -10.46 -3.44
N LYS A 135 -19.11 -10.68 -4.11
CA LYS A 135 -19.20 -10.64 -5.57
C LYS A 135 -18.79 -9.27 -6.14
N THR A 136 -19.28 -8.18 -5.53
CA THR A 136 -18.94 -6.81 -5.97
C THR A 136 -17.46 -6.52 -5.76
N THR A 137 -16.89 -6.94 -4.64
CA THR A 137 -15.45 -6.77 -4.37
C THR A 137 -14.59 -7.54 -5.36
N VAL A 138 -14.92 -8.81 -5.64
CA VAL A 138 -14.20 -9.62 -6.64
C VAL A 138 -14.30 -9.00 -8.04
N GLN A 139 -15.47 -8.48 -8.41
CA GLN A 139 -15.66 -7.81 -9.69
C GLN A 139 -14.87 -6.49 -9.76
N TYR A 140 -14.85 -5.71 -8.68
CA TYR A 140 -14.04 -4.50 -8.58
C TYR A 140 -12.55 -4.79 -8.76
N LEU A 141 -12.03 -5.78 -8.03
CA LEU A 141 -10.63 -6.19 -8.15
C LEU A 141 -10.28 -6.66 -9.58
N GLY A 142 -11.15 -7.43 -10.21
CA GLY A 142 -10.96 -7.88 -11.59
C GLY A 142 -10.93 -6.73 -12.58
N ASN A 143 -11.87 -5.80 -12.48
CA ASN A 143 -11.94 -4.62 -13.34
C ASN A 143 -10.72 -3.71 -13.15
N PHE A 144 -10.21 -3.57 -11.92
CA PHE A 144 -9.01 -2.78 -11.63
C PHE A 144 -7.77 -3.36 -12.31
N GLU A 145 -7.55 -4.67 -12.14
CA GLU A 145 -6.39 -5.37 -12.72
C GLU A 145 -6.41 -5.30 -14.26
N GLU A 146 -7.59 -5.52 -14.86
CA GLU A 146 -7.79 -5.46 -16.30
C GLU A 146 -7.56 -4.05 -16.86
N LEU A 147 -8.12 -3.02 -16.20
CA LEU A 147 -7.91 -1.62 -16.57
C LEU A 147 -6.44 -1.20 -16.48
N ALA A 148 -5.72 -1.68 -15.46
CA ALA A 148 -4.28 -1.43 -15.30
C ALA A 148 -3.51 -2.06 -16.46
N ALA A 149 -3.82 -3.33 -16.80
CA ALA A 149 -3.18 -4.04 -17.90
C ALA A 149 -3.47 -3.38 -19.27
N GLU A 150 -4.75 -3.00 -19.54
CA GLU A 150 -5.11 -2.29 -20.75
C GLU A 150 -4.41 -0.94 -20.89
N THR A 151 -4.30 -0.20 -19.77
CA THR A 151 -3.62 1.09 -19.75
C THR A 151 -2.13 0.93 -20.01
N ALA A 152 -1.50 -0.09 -19.42
CA ALA A 152 -0.10 -0.43 -19.68
C ALA A 152 0.13 -0.78 -21.15
N HIS A 153 -0.73 -1.63 -21.74
CA HIS A 153 -0.66 -2.00 -23.15
C HIS A 153 -0.76 -0.77 -24.07
N LYS A 154 -1.74 0.10 -23.85
CA LYS A 154 -1.92 1.35 -24.63
C LYS A 154 -0.71 2.26 -24.63
N ASN A 155 0.11 2.21 -23.56
CA ASN A 155 1.33 3.00 -23.43
C ASN A 155 2.61 2.23 -23.80
N GLY A 156 2.50 1.00 -24.29
CA GLY A 156 3.64 0.17 -24.68
C GLY A 156 4.46 -0.36 -23.51
N TYR A 157 3.82 -0.56 -22.35
CA TYR A 157 4.46 -1.13 -21.17
C TYR A 157 4.11 -2.61 -21.06
N LYS A 158 5.12 -3.44 -20.80
CA LYS A 158 4.94 -4.89 -20.65
C LYS A 158 4.56 -5.28 -19.22
N TYR A 159 4.96 -4.48 -18.25
CA TYR A 159 4.75 -4.72 -16.82
C TYR A 159 4.05 -3.52 -16.20
N VAL A 160 3.07 -3.78 -15.34
CA VAL A 160 2.42 -2.76 -14.53
C VAL A 160 2.38 -3.21 -13.06
N ALA A 161 2.86 -2.35 -12.17
CA ALA A 161 2.90 -2.61 -10.74
C ALA A 161 2.06 -1.57 -9.98
N CYS A 162 1.08 -2.03 -9.22
CA CYS A 162 0.20 -1.22 -8.40
C CYS A 162 0.38 -1.55 -6.92
N GLY A 163 0.00 -0.63 -6.03
CA GLY A 163 -0.29 -0.84 -4.62
C GLY A 163 -1.80 -0.87 -4.39
N HIS A 164 -2.30 -0.02 -3.48
CA HIS A 164 -3.71 0.35 -3.22
C HIS A 164 -4.67 -0.79 -2.86
N ILE A 165 -4.62 -1.91 -3.58
CA ILE A 165 -5.52 -3.07 -3.42
C ILE A 165 -5.07 -4.00 -2.29
N HIS A 166 -3.83 -3.88 -1.80
CA HIS A 166 -3.25 -4.72 -0.73
C HIS A 166 -3.35 -6.23 -1.00
N SER A 167 -3.31 -6.65 -2.27
CA SER A 167 -3.44 -8.06 -2.64
C SER A 167 -2.22 -8.49 -3.47
N PRO A 168 -1.18 -9.05 -2.83
CA PRO A 168 0.05 -9.43 -3.51
C PRO A 168 -0.24 -10.44 -4.62
N LYS A 169 0.18 -10.10 -5.84
CA LYS A 169 -0.13 -10.91 -7.02
C LYS A 169 0.77 -10.60 -8.19
N ILE A 170 1.06 -11.62 -8.98
CA ILE A 170 1.59 -11.50 -10.34
C ILE A 170 0.65 -12.26 -11.26
N LYS A 171 0.07 -11.59 -12.25
CA LYS A 171 -0.91 -12.18 -13.17
C LYS A 171 -0.71 -11.66 -14.59
N ILE A 172 -0.80 -12.54 -15.57
CA ILE A 172 -0.70 -12.19 -16.99
C ILE A 172 -2.10 -11.96 -17.54
N TYR A 173 -2.26 -10.84 -18.23
CA TYR A 173 -3.46 -10.48 -19.01
C TYR A 173 -3.11 -10.44 -20.48
N ASN A 174 -3.87 -11.15 -21.30
CA ASN A 174 -3.76 -11.01 -22.75
C ASN A 174 -4.61 -9.83 -23.23
N VAL A 175 -3.98 -8.78 -23.68
CA VAL A 175 -4.62 -7.56 -24.17
C VAL A 175 -4.32 -7.43 -25.65
N ASN A 176 -5.32 -7.59 -26.50
CA ASN A 176 -5.20 -7.53 -27.97
C ASN A 176 -4.10 -8.44 -28.57
N GLY A 177 -3.89 -9.61 -27.98
CA GLY A 177 -2.89 -10.57 -28.44
C GLY A 177 -1.49 -10.40 -27.82
N GLU A 178 -1.29 -9.41 -26.96
CA GLU A 178 -0.05 -9.18 -26.24
C GLU A 178 -0.22 -9.50 -24.74
N ASP A 179 0.79 -10.13 -24.17
CA ASP A 179 0.79 -10.49 -22.76
C ASP A 179 1.35 -9.34 -21.91
N ILE A 180 0.50 -8.79 -21.07
CA ILE A 180 0.81 -7.75 -20.09
C ILE A 180 0.82 -8.35 -18.69
N THR A 181 1.89 -8.15 -17.96
CA THR A 181 2.01 -8.66 -16.59
C THR A 181 1.58 -7.59 -15.59
N TYR A 182 0.42 -7.83 -14.96
CA TYR A 182 -0.04 -7.08 -13.80
C TYR A 182 0.63 -7.61 -12.54
N MET A 183 1.06 -6.69 -11.67
CA MET A 183 1.68 -6.99 -10.39
C MET A 183 1.11 -6.10 -9.29
N ASN A 184 0.95 -6.66 -8.10
CA ASN A 184 0.65 -5.90 -6.89
C ASN A 184 1.64 -6.30 -5.80
N SER A 185 2.22 -5.32 -5.13
CA SER A 185 3.24 -5.54 -4.11
C SER A 185 2.68 -6.05 -2.78
N GLY A 186 1.34 -6.00 -2.60
CA GLY A 186 0.75 -6.19 -1.29
C GLY A 186 1.02 -4.99 -0.37
N ASP A 187 1.13 -5.27 0.91
CA ASP A 187 1.35 -4.28 1.96
C ASP A 187 2.32 -4.80 3.04
N TRP A 188 2.72 -3.91 3.95
CA TRP A 188 3.56 -4.23 5.09
C TRP A 188 2.79 -4.31 6.42
N LEU A 189 1.45 -4.49 6.38
CA LEU A 189 0.58 -4.67 7.54
C LEU A 189 0.07 -6.10 7.66
N GLU A 190 -0.46 -6.65 6.56
CA GLU A 190 -1.07 -7.98 6.53
C GLU A 190 -0.24 -8.98 5.74
N SER A 191 0.14 -8.63 4.50
CA SER A 191 0.86 -9.54 3.62
C SER A 191 2.38 -9.53 3.81
N LEU A 192 2.95 -8.47 4.39
CA LEU A 192 4.39 -8.26 4.61
C LEU A 192 5.20 -8.58 3.36
N SER A 193 4.76 -8.07 2.22
CA SER A 193 5.27 -8.50 0.93
C SER A 193 5.85 -7.36 0.09
N SER A 194 6.74 -7.72 -0.82
CA SER A 194 7.35 -6.83 -1.79
C SER A 194 7.48 -7.49 -3.16
N LEU A 195 7.53 -6.67 -4.21
CA LEU A 195 7.92 -7.14 -5.54
C LEU A 195 9.44 -7.02 -5.69
N GLU A 196 10.06 -8.08 -6.17
CA GLU A 196 11.48 -8.13 -6.46
C GLU A 196 11.73 -8.45 -7.93
N PHE A 197 12.71 -7.75 -8.51
CA PHE A 197 13.19 -8.03 -9.86
C PHE A 197 14.65 -8.48 -9.80
N ILE A 198 14.84 -9.79 -9.96
CA ILE A 198 16.15 -10.43 -9.85
C ILE A 198 16.34 -11.37 -11.05
N ASN A 199 17.50 -11.30 -11.72
CA ASN A 199 17.83 -12.15 -12.86
C ASN A 199 16.75 -12.14 -13.95
N ASN A 200 16.26 -10.95 -14.31
CA ASN A 200 15.21 -10.74 -15.32
C ASN A 200 13.88 -11.42 -15.01
N LYS A 201 13.59 -11.64 -13.73
CA LYS A 201 12.35 -12.25 -13.27
C LYS A 201 11.73 -11.44 -12.15
N TRP A 202 10.43 -11.21 -12.26
CA TRP A 202 9.59 -10.67 -11.18
C TRP A 202 9.15 -11.78 -10.24
N SER A 203 9.21 -11.51 -8.94
CA SER A 203 8.70 -12.40 -7.89
C SER A 203 8.12 -11.57 -6.75
N ILE A 204 7.25 -12.21 -5.97
CA ILE A 204 6.78 -11.68 -4.70
C ILE A 204 7.67 -12.28 -3.62
N HIS A 205 8.23 -11.44 -2.78
CA HIS A 205 8.87 -11.83 -1.54
C HIS A 205 7.89 -11.59 -0.39
N GLU A 206 7.67 -12.62 0.42
CA GLU A 206 6.87 -12.53 1.65
C GLU A 206 7.81 -12.67 2.84
N HIS A 207 7.75 -11.69 3.73
CA HIS A 207 8.52 -11.72 4.97
C HIS A 207 7.75 -12.48 6.05
N THR A 208 8.38 -13.48 6.63
CA THR A 208 7.85 -14.17 7.80
C THR A 208 8.65 -13.71 9.01
N PRO A 209 8.06 -12.91 9.92
CA PRO A 209 8.74 -12.47 11.13
C PRO A 209 9.20 -13.67 11.98
N SER A 210 10.43 -13.63 12.48
CA SER A 210 10.92 -14.63 13.42
C SER A 210 10.36 -14.37 14.83
N GLU A 211 10.30 -15.40 15.67
CA GLU A 211 9.88 -15.26 17.08
C GLU A 211 10.74 -14.24 17.82
N ASP A 212 12.05 -14.19 17.53
CA ASP A 212 12.99 -13.21 18.07
C ASP A 212 12.70 -11.75 17.68
N GLU A 213 12.04 -11.52 16.55
CA GLU A 213 11.65 -10.18 16.11
C GLU A 213 10.45 -9.67 16.90
N PHE A 214 9.49 -10.53 17.22
CA PHE A 214 8.36 -10.20 18.10
C PHE A 214 8.82 -9.92 19.52
N GLU A 215 9.70 -10.75 20.10
CA GLU A 215 10.22 -10.55 21.46
C GLU A 215 11.04 -9.26 21.59
N LYS A 216 11.78 -8.86 20.54
CA LYS A 216 12.53 -7.59 20.53
C LYS A 216 11.64 -6.36 20.48
N GLU A 217 10.46 -6.42 19.88
CA GLU A 217 9.50 -5.32 19.93
C GLU A 217 8.86 -5.18 21.31
N GLU A 218 8.59 -6.26 22.02
CA GLU A 218 8.07 -6.21 23.39
C GLU A 218 9.17 -5.86 24.43
N GLY A 219 10.41 -6.30 24.22
CA GLY A 219 11.55 -6.06 25.12
C GLY A 219 12.33 -4.77 24.87
N GLY A 220 12.23 -4.23 23.68
CA GLY A 220 12.99 -3.07 23.24
C GLY A 220 12.26 -1.75 23.45
N ARG A 221 11.99 -1.33 24.67
CA ARG A 221 11.89 0.10 24.98
C ARG A 221 13.23 0.72 24.64
N ILE A 222 13.37 1.22 23.42
CA ILE A 222 14.49 2.10 23.08
C ILE A 222 14.27 3.35 23.91
N GLU A 223 15.17 3.59 24.88
CA GLU A 223 15.11 4.73 25.77
C GLU A 223 15.29 6.09 25.08
N MET A 224 15.57 6.10 23.76
CA MET A 224 15.64 7.34 22.98
C MET A 224 14.24 7.85 22.67
N THR A 225 13.95 9.05 23.10
CA THR A 225 12.73 9.76 22.73
C THR A 225 12.76 10.14 21.23
N ASN A 226 11.60 10.34 20.60
CA ASN A 226 11.51 10.82 19.21
C ASN A 226 12.29 12.13 18.99
N LYS A 227 12.44 12.95 20.03
CA LYS A 227 13.21 14.19 20.01
C LYS A 227 14.72 13.92 19.92
N GLU A 228 15.21 12.92 20.61
CA GLU A 228 16.63 12.51 20.59
C GLU A 228 16.98 11.89 19.24
N LEU A 229 16.14 11.00 18.72
CA LEU A 229 16.31 10.42 17.38
C LEU A 229 16.31 11.49 16.29
N PHE A 230 15.42 12.48 16.37
CA PHE A 230 15.38 13.61 15.45
C PHE A 230 16.62 14.52 15.58
N THR A 231 17.12 14.68 16.81
CA THR A 231 18.33 15.45 17.07
C THR A 231 19.57 14.78 16.48
N ASP A 232 19.67 13.47 16.62
CA ASP A 232 20.72 12.65 16.01
C ASP A 232 20.70 12.72 14.48
N LEU A 233 19.52 12.58 13.88
CA LEU A 233 19.33 12.77 12.45
C LEU A 233 19.83 14.14 11.98
N LEU A 234 19.46 15.23 12.69
CA LEU A 234 19.93 16.56 12.35
C LEU A 234 21.44 16.75 12.53
N ALA A 235 22.05 16.06 13.50
CA ALA A 235 23.49 16.09 13.71
C ALA A 235 24.23 15.42 12.55
N GLU A 236 23.76 14.27 12.06
CA GLU A 236 24.33 13.59 10.89
C GLU A 236 24.23 14.45 9.60
N PHE A 237 23.11 15.16 9.38
CA PHE A 237 22.98 16.09 8.25
C PHE A 237 23.93 17.29 8.34
N LYS A 238 24.27 17.78 9.55
CA LYS A 238 25.23 18.87 9.72
C LYS A 238 26.66 18.44 9.37
N ILE A 239 27.05 17.22 9.72
CA ILE A 239 28.38 16.67 9.43
C ILE A 239 28.63 16.56 7.92
N HIS A 240 27.59 16.32 7.12
CA HIS A 240 27.72 16.19 5.65
C HIS A 240 27.68 17.54 4.92
N ARG A 241 27.28 18.63 5.59
CA ARG A 241 27.24 19.98 4.99
C ARG A 241 28.57 20.73 5.08
N ASP A 242 29.45 20.31 5.96
CA ASP A 242 30.73 20.96 6.27
C ASP A 242 31.94 20.21 5.65
N LYS A 243 31.70 19.30 4.73
CA LYS A 243 32.68 18.66 3.85
C LYS A 243 32.32 18.93 2.39
#